data_9ddb71e62b0755ff44ed70449bfd1db6
#
_entry.id   9ddb71e62b0755ff44ed70449bfd1db6
#
_cell.length_a   1.000
_cell.length_b   1.000
_cell.length_c   1.000
_cell.angle_alpha   90.00
_cell.angle_beta   90.00
_cell.angle_gamma   90.00
#
_symmetry.space_group_name_H-M   'P 1'
#
loop_
_entity.id
_entity.type
_entity.pdbx_description
1 polymer ?
#
loop_
_entity_poly.entity_id
_entity_poly.type
_entity_poly.pdbx_seq_one_letter_code
_entity_poly.pdbx_strand_id
1 'polypeptide(L)'
;MSLPRFFLENQVLAAETEAVFPLRLESDDAKHARVLRLAAGEHIAVIDADQDYFECEIVDFADELPLVSIARHEDASEAGPQVILLQGLAKGDKMETVIRHATEVGVAAFVPLTCARSIVKLDAKKAAAKTERWRAIAKNAAMQSGQARVPEVAEPVSVREAAAMLGQATAVLVCWEEAPETASLREAVHDALLATCTPAADARIAVVVGPEGGLAEEEVQLLLGCNGRARLVTLGPSILRTETAGIVAPALVLYELGGMGNRPSPTYEGNRG
;
A
#
# COMPACT_ATOMS: atom_id res chain seq x y z
N MET A 1 -18.57 10.09 -9.30
CA MET A 1 -18.12 9.77 -7.92
C MET A 1 -17.59 8.36 -7.93
N SER A 2 -16.52 8.05 -7.18
CA SER A 2 -16.08 6.66 -7.00
C SER A 2 -17.08 5.92 -6.13
N LEU A 3 -17.37 4.65 -6.44
CA LEU A 3 -18.22 3.80 -5.61
C LEU A 3 -17.58 3.56 -4.25
N PRO A 4 -18.36 3.51 -3.15
CA PRO A 4 -17.89 3.01 -1.86
C PRO A 4 -17.29 1.62 -2.04
N ARG A 5 -16.11 1.35 -1.44
CA ARG A 5 -15.38 0.11 -1.65
C ARG A 5 -15.28 -0.71 -0.38
N PHE A 6 -15.40 -2.03 -0.52
CA PHE A 6 -15.25 -3.00 0.56
C PHE A 6 -14.29 -4.11 0.14
N PHE A 7 -13.53 -4.64 1.09
CA PHE A 7 -12.66 -5.80 0.91
C PHE A 7 -13.19 -6.97 1.73
N LEU A 8 -13.41 -8.10 1.08
CA LEU A 8 -13.89 -9.32 1.73
C LEU A 8 -12.72 -10.30 1.90
N GLU A 9 -12.54 -10.80 3.10
CA GLU A 9 -11.46 -11.75 3.41
C GLU A 9 -11.90 -13.22 3.27
N ASN A 10 -13.22 -13.48 3.44
CA ASN A 10 -13.78 -14.82 3.61
C ASN A 10 -14.97 -15.12 2.69
N GLN A 11 -15.10 -14.39 1.57
CA GLN A 11 -16.17 -14.62 0.60
C GLN A 11 -15.63 -14.43 -0.81
N VAL A 12 -15.87 -15.42 -1.67
CA VAL A 12 -15.60 -15.39 -3.11
C VAL A 12 -16.93 -15.20 -3.83
N LEU A 13 -17.12 -14.03 -4.44
CA LEU A 13 -18.41 -13.66 -5.01
C LEU A 13 -18.75 -14.47 -6.26
N ALA A 14 -17.75 -14.87 -7.04
CA ALA A 14 -17.92 -15.73 -8.19
C ALA A 14 -18.46 -17.14 -7.83
N ALA A 15 -18.32 -17.57 -6.58
CA ALA A 15 -18.82 -18.85 -6.08
C ALA A 15 -20.25 -18.79 -5.52
N GLU A 16 -20.85 -17.60 -5.40
CA GLU A 16 -22.22 -17.46 -4.93
C GLU A 16 -23.20 -17.99 -5.98
N THR A 17 -24.17 -18.80 -5.53
CA THR A 17 -25.14 -19.48 -6.41
C THR A 17 -26.47 -18.76 -6.50
N GLU A 18 -26.78 -17.89 -5.53
CA GLU A 18 -28.01 -17.12 -5.49
C GLU A 18 -27.83 -15.79 -6.24
N ALA A 19 -28.88 -15.32 -6.91
CA ALA A 19 -28.84 -14.04 -7.62
C ALA A 19 -28.73 -12.83 -6.68
N VAL A 20 -29.20 -12.98 -5.43
CA VAL A 20 -29.11 -11.99 -4.36
C VAL A 20 -28.60 -12.70 -3.12
N PHE A 21 -27.52 -12.21 -2.53
CA PHE A 21 -26.85 -12.83 -1.39
C PHE A 21 -26.32 -11.78 -0.41
N PRO A 22 -26.11 -12.13 0.87
CA PRO A 22 -25.55 -11.21 1.86
C PRO A 22 -24.05 -11.05 1.67
N LEU A 23 -23.55 -9.81 1.78
CA LEU A 23 -22.12 -9.55 1.93
C LEU A 23 -21.66 -9.89 3.35
N ARG A 24 -20.63 -10.73 3.47
CA ARG A 24 -20.04 -11.13 4.75
C ARG A 24 -19.01 -10.08 5.20
N LEU A 25 -19.52 -8.89 5.52
CA LEU A 25 -18.70 -7.79 6.02
C LEU A 25 -18.20 -8.07 7.44
N GLU A 26 -16.95 -7.75 7.72
CA GLU A 26 -16.45 -7.73 9.08
C GLU A 26 -17.11 -6.63 9.91
N SER A 27 -17.02 -6.72 11.24
CA SER A 27 -17.72 -5.81 12.16
C SER A 27 -17.44 -4.34 11.90
N ASP A 28 -16.22 -4.00 11.52
CA ASP A 28 -15.83 -2.61 11.27
C ASP A 28 -16.26 -2.13 9.88
N ASP A 29 -16.26 -3.01 8.88
CA ASP A 29 -16.79 -2.71 7.55
C ASP A 29 -18.31 -2.57 7.57
N ALA A 30 -19.01 -3.38 8.37
CA ALA A 30 -20.46 -3.26 8.59
C ALA A 30 -20.81 -1.92 9.27
N LYS A 31 -20.00 -1.47 10.25
CA LYS A 31 -20.14 -0.13 10.84
C LYS A 31 -19.89 0.97 9.80
N HIS A 32 -18.89 0.79 8.95
CA HIS A 32 -18.56 1.74 7.89
C HIS A 32 -19.70 1.86 6.88
N ALA A 33 -20.27 0.75 6.45
CA ALA A 33 -21.45 0.72 5.57
C ALA A 33 -22.63 1.52 6.15
N ARG A 34 -22.88 1.40 7.48
CA ARG A 34 -23.91 2.20 8.17
C ARG A 34 -23.60 3.69 8.19
N VAL A 35 -22.32 4.06 8.44
CA VAL A 35 -21.90 5.47 8.45
C VAL A 35 -22.09 6.10 7.07
N LEU A 36 -21.87 5.35 5.99
CA LEU A 36 -22.11 5.78 4.62
C LEU A 36 -23.61 5.94 4.29
N ARG A 37 -24.49 5.42 5.15
CA ARG A 37 -25.97 5.46 4.95
C ARG A 37 -26.40 4.85 3.61
N LEU A 38 -25.75 3.75 3.23
CA LEU A 38 -26.06 3.06 1.98
C LEU A 38 -27.56 2.65 1.93
N ALA A 39 -28.16 2.76 0.76
CA ALA A 39 -29.56 2.46 0.52
C ALA A 39 -29.75 1.43 -0.62
N ALA A 40 -30.89 0.78 -0.67
CA ALA A 40 -31.26 -0.07 -1.79
C ALA A 40 -31.27 0.71 -3.11
N GLY A 41 -30.76 0.10 -4.19
CA GLY A 41 -30.56 0.71 -5.50
C GLY A 41 -29.20 1.42 -5.64
N GLU A 42 -28.40 1.56 -4.58
CA GLU A 42 -27.05 2.11 -4.70
C GLU A 42 -26.05 1.01 -5.07
N HIS A 43 -24.98 1.44 -5.77
CA HIS A 43 -23.91 0.56 -6.16
C HIS A 43 -22.70 0.71 -5.24
N ILE A 44 -22.03 -0.40 -4.98
CA ILE A 44 -20.77 -0.47 -4.22
C ILE A 44 -19.74 -1.28 -4.99
N ALA A 45 -18.46 -0.99 -4.76
CA ALA A 45 -17.35 -1.79 -5.26
C ALA A 45 -16.94 -2.81 -4.19
N VAL A 46 -16.76 -4.05 -4.57
CA VAL A 46 -16.31 -5.12 -3.69
C VAL A 46 -15.08 -5.77 -4.30
N ILE A 47 -14.03 -5.91 -3.50
CA ILE A 47 -12.89 -6.77 -3.80
C ILE A 47 -13.07 -8.02 -2.94
N ASP A 48 -13.16 -9.17 -3.56
CA ASP A 48 -13.42 -10.42 -2.86
C ASP A 48 -12.15 -11.12 -2.38
N ALA A 49 -12.28 -12.32 -1.79
CA ALA A 49 -11.16 -13.06 -1.24
C ALA A 49 -10.14 -13.50 -2.31
N ASP A 50 -10.57 -13.67 -3.56
CA ASP A 50 -9.71 -14.00 -4.70
C ASP A 50 -9.11 -12.74 -5.37
N GLN A 51 -9.34 -11.56 -4.81
CA GLN A 51 -8.91 -10.24 -5.28
C GLN A 51 -9.62 -9.77 -6.56
N ASP A 52 -10.70 -10.42 -6.95
CA ASP A 52 -11.53 -9.99 -8.07
C ASP A 52 -12.37 -8.77 -7.71
N TYR A 53 -12.59 -7.92 -8.72
CA TYR A 53 -13.40 -6.72 -8.56
C TYR A 53 -14.83 -6.98 -8.98
N PHE A 54 -15.76 -6.63 -8.12
CA PHE A 54 -17.19 -6.65 -8.39
C PHE A 54 -17.82 -5.28 -8.16
N GLU A 55 -18.67 -4.87 -9.09
CA GLU A 55 -19.66 -3.83 -8.85
C GLU A 55 -20.95 -4.52 -8.45
N CYS A 56 -21.45 -4.24 -7.26
CA CYS A 56 -22.65 -4.83 -6.71
C CYS A 56 -23.72 -3.76 -6.50
N GLU A 57 -24.96 -4.08 -6.87
CA GLU A 57 -26.14 -3.29 -6.52
C GLU A 57 -26.70 -3.78 -5.18
N ILE A 58 -26.98 -2.87 -4.27
CA ILE A 58 -27.65 -3.18 -2.99
C ILE A 58 -29.14 -3.36 -3.28
N VAL A 59 -29.65 -4.57 -3.07
CA VAL A 59 -31.05 -4.88 -3.29
C VAL A 59 -31.87 -4.62 -2.03
N ASP A 60 -31.34 -5.00 -0.85
CA ASP A 60 -32.01 -4.87 0.45
C ASP A 60 -30.97 -5.01 1.56
N PHE A 61 -31.41 -5.07 2.81
CA PHE A 61 -30.58 -5.32 3.99
C PHE A 61 -31.21 -6.45 4.82
N ALA A 62 -30.36 -7.38 5.29
CA ALA A 62 -30.73 -8.41 6.26
C ALA A 62 -29.77 -8.32 7.45
N ASP A 63 -30.30 -8.25 8.67
CA ASP A 63 -29.50 -8.11 9.90
C ASP A 63 -28.44 -7.00 9.82
N GLU A 64 -28.83 -5.88 9.20
CA GLU A 64 -27.95 -4.70 8.95
C GLU A 64 -26.82 -4.94 7.95
N LEU A 65 -26.74 -6.09 7.29
CA LEU A 65 -25.79 -6.39 6.20
C LEU A 65 -26.45 -6.16 4.84
N PRO A 66 -25.72 -5.61 3.86
CA PRO A 66 -26.24 -5.46 2.51
C PRO A 66 -26.52 -6.81 1.86
N LEU A 67 -27.73 -6.97 1.30
CA LEU A 67 -28.05 -7.99 0.31
C LEU A 67 -27.77 -7.42 -1.06
N VAL A 68 -26.92 -8.06 -1.83
CA VAL A 68 -26.46 -7.54 -3.11
C VAL A 68 -26.67 -8.49 -4.26
N SER A 69 -26.81 -7.92 -5.47
CA SER A 69 -26.66 -8.63 -6.74
C SER A 69 -25.40 -8.13 -7.46
N ILE A 70 -24.77 -9.04 -8.22
CA ILE A 70 -23.59 -8.67 -9.03
C ILE A 70 -24.08 -7.94 -10.28
N ALA A 71 -23.68 -6.68 -10.43
CA ALA A 71 -23.96 -5.88 -11.63
C ALA A 71 -22.82 -6.01 -12.67
N ARG A 72 -21.57 -6.13 -12.21
CA ARG A 72 -20.36 -6.25 -13.06
C ARG A 72 -19.28 -7.02 -12.33
N HIS A 73 -18.51 -7.81 -13.08
CA HIS A 73 -17.31 -8.51 -12.61
C HIS A 73 -16.13 -8.17 -13.49
N GLU A 74 -14.98 -7.97 -12.88
CA GLU A 74 -13.68 -7.88 -13.54
C GLU A 74 -12.70 -8.77 -12.77
N ASP A 75 -12.01 -9.64 -13.49
CA ASP A 75 -10.95 -10.46 -12.89
C ASP A 75 -9.87 -9.58 -12.25
N ALA A 76 -9.15 -10.14 -11.27
CA ALA A 76 -8.05 -9.45 -10.62
C ALA A 76 -7.13 -8.81 -11.65
N SER A 77 -6.98 -7.49 -11.59
CA SER A 77 -6.05 -6.79 -12.46
C SER A 77 -4.63 -7.32 -12.21
N GLU A 78 -3.85 -7.49 -13.28
CA GLU A 78 -2.42 -7.77 -13.14
C GLU A 78 -1.80 -6.74 -12.19
N ALA A 79 -1.02 -7.24 -11.23
CA ALA A 79 -0.39 -6.38 -10.26
C ALA A 79 0.58 -5.44 -10.99
N GLY A 80 0.33 -4.13 -10.91
CA GLY A 80 1.30 -3.12 -11.34
C GLY A 80 2.56 -3.12 -10.47
N PRO A 81 3.47 -2.16 -10.67
CA PRO A 81 4.71 -2.07 -9.92
C PRO A 81 4.45 -2.05 -8.40
N GLN A 82 5.25 -2.80 -7.67
CA GLN A 82 5.14 -2.90 -6.22
C GLN A 82 6.21 -2.05 -5.54
N VAL A 83 5.78 -1.05 -4.80
CA VAL A 83 6.67 -0.29 -3.92
C VAL A 83 6.44 -0.74 -2.48
N ILE A 84 7.51 -1.19 -1.83
CA ILE A 84 7.53 -1.59 -0.43
C ILE A 84 8.21 -0.48 0.35
N LEU A 85 7.52 0.14 1.29
CA LEU A 85 8.09 1.18 2.15
C LEU A 85 8.60 0.58 3.45
N LEU A 86 9.92 0.67 3.65
CA LEU A 86 10.57 0.37 4.91
C LEU A 86 10.72 1.68 5.68
N GLN A 87 9.87 1.88 6.70
CA GLN A 87 9.77 3.15 7.43
C GLN A 87 10.31 3.03 8.85
N GLY A 88 11.32 3.80 9.18
CA GLY A 88 11.81 3.95 10.55
C GLY A 88 10.70 4.37 11.52
N LEU A 89 10.59 3.68 12.68
CA LEU A 89 9.57 3.96 13.69
C LEU A 89 9.66 5.42 14.15
N ALA A 90 8.66 6.20 13.81
CA ALA A 90 8.55 7.61 14.12
C ALA A 90 7.64 7.87 15.33
N LYS A 91 7.82 9.03 15.98
CA LYS A 91 7.05 9.44 17.16
C LYS A 91 5.60 9.82 16.83
N GLY A 92 4.75 9.69 17.84
CA GLY A 92 3.36 10.16 17.80
C GLY A 92 2.54 9.39 16.77
N ASP A 93 1.80 10.12 15.98
CA ASP A 93 0.90 9.65 14.92
C ASP A 93 1.53 9.63 13.51
N LYS A 94 2.84 9.92 13.41
CA LYS A 94 3.53 10.02 12.12
C LYS A 94 3.51 8.72 11.31
N MET A 95 3.68 7.55 11.97
CA MET A 95 3.54 6.26 11.30
C MET A 95 2.14 6.09 10.71
N GLU A 96 1.10 6.51 11.44
CA GLU A 96 -0.29 6.45 10.98
C GLU A 96 -0.53 7.38 9.78
N THR A 97 0.10 8.57 9.81
CA THR A 97 0.08 9.53 8.71
C THR A 97 0.75 8.96 7.47
N VAL A 98 1.95 8.37 7.62
CA VAL A 98 2.68 7.72 6.51
C VAL A 98 1.85 6.59 5.91
N ILE A 99 1.37 5.66 6.74
CA ILE A 99 0.61 4.50 6.27
C ILE A 99 -0.65 4.95 5.52
N ARG A 100 -1.40 5.92 6.07
CA ARG A 100 -2.60 6.44 5.41
C ARG A 100 -2.28 7.00 4.02
N HIS A 101 -1.41 7.99 3.95
CA HIS A 101 -1.18 8.71 2.69
C HIS A 101 -0.33 7.92 1.70
N ALA A 102 0.60 7.09 2.15
CA ALA A 102 1.34 6.22 1.25
C ALA A 102 0.46 5.09 0.67
N THR A 103 -0.55 4.63 1.41
CA THR A 103 -1.60 3.75 0.86
C THR A 103 -2.39 4.47 -0.23
N GLU A 104 -2.79 5.72 -0.01
CA GLU A 104 -3.51 6.52 -1.02
C GLU A 104 -2.72 6.69 -2.32
N VAL A 105 -1.39 6.78 -2.25
CA VAL A 105 -0.51 6.85 -3.44
C VAL A 105 -0.27 5.50 -4.10
N GLY A 106 -0.54 4.36 -3.42
CA GLY A 106 -0.42 3.03 -4.01
C GLY A 106 0.77 2.20 -3.52
N VAL A 107 1.32 2.48 -2.32
CA VAL A 107 2.32 1.59 -1.69
C VAL A 107 1.72 0.21 -1.46
N ALA A 108 2.45 -0.84 -1.85
CA ALA A 108 1.98 -2.21 -1.81
C ALA A 108 2.20 -2.89 -0.44
N ALA A 109 3.23 -2.47 0.30
CA ALA A 109 3.52 -3.02 1.62
C ALA A 109 4.32 -2.04 2.49
N PHE A 110 4.15 -2.16 3.81
CA PHE A 110 4.86 -1.41 4.84
C PHE A 110 5.64 -2.35 5.74
N VAL A 111 6.91 -2.04 5.95
CA VAL A 111 7.80 -2.73 6.90
C VAL A 111 8.30 -1.67 7.91
N PRO A 112 7.70 -1.58 9.11
CA PRO A 112 8.19 -0.68 10.14
C PRO A 112 9.58 -1.12 10.62
N LEU A 113 10.54 -0.18 10.69
CA LEU A 113 11.93 -0.45 11.07
C LEU A 113 12.24 0.03 12.48
N THR A 114 12.81 -0.84 13.29
CA THR A 114 13.50 -0.47 14.52
C THR A 114 14.93 -0.10 14.19
N CYS A 115 15.22 1.20 14.14
CA CYS A 115 16.55 1.74 13.84
C CYS A 115 17.30 2.11 15.13
N ALA A 116 18.63 2.16 15.06
CA ALA A 116 19.50 2.55 16.18
C ALA A 116 19.13 3.92 16.76
N ARG A 117 18.80 4.87 15.89
CA ARG A 117 18.39 6.25 16.25
C ARG A 117 16.88 6.41 16.45
N SER A 118 16.09 5.32 16.45
CA SER A 118 14.66 5.38 16.78
C SER A 118 14.46 5.72 18.26
N ILE A 119 13.69 6.75 18.52
CA ILE A 119 13.29 7.12 19.89
C ILE A 119 12.19 6.19 20.40
N VAL A 120 11.33 5.74 19.52
CA VAL A 120 10.25 4.78 19.81
C VAL A 120 10.83 3.39 19.96
N LYS A 121 10.61 2.79 21.14
CA LYS A 121 10.94 1.39 21.40
C LYS A 121 9.65 0.65 21.75
N LEU A 122 9.38 -0.40 21.02
CA LEU A 122 8.19 -1.23 21.20
C LEU A 122 8.61 -2.59 21.80
N ASP A 123 7.95 -3.00 22.87
CA ASP A 123 7.96 -4.41 23.28
C ASP A 123 7.00 -5.20 22.36
N ALA A 124 7.09 -6.53 22.38
CA ALA A 124 6.32 -7.41 21.48
C ALA A 124 4.81 -7.15 21.56
N LYS A 125 4.27 -6.92 22.77
CA LYS A 125 2.83 -6.64 22.96
C LYS A 125 2.40 -5.31 22.32
N LYS A 126 3.21 -4.27 22.50
CA LYS A 126 2.93 -2.95 21.89
C LYS A 126 3.15 -2.99 20.37
N ALA A 127 4.13 -3.74 19.89
CA ALA A 127 4.37 -3.94 18.46
C ALA A 127 3.15 -4.57 17.80
N ALA A 128 2.66 -5.70 18.31
CA ALA A 128 1.47 -6.37 17.80
C ALA A 128 0.24 -5.43 17.80
N ALA A 129 -0.04 -4.76 18.92
CA ALA A 129 -1.19 -3.85 19.01
C ALA A 129 -1.10 -2.66 18.03
N LYS A 130 0.11 -2.11 17.81
CA LYS A 130 0.31 -1.04 16.82
C LYS A 130 0.18 -1.56 15.40
N THR A 131 0.68 -2.75 15.11
CA THR A 131 0.57 -3.38 13.78
C THR A 131 -0.90 -3.57 13.40
N GLU A 132 -1.73 -4.11 14.30
CA GLU A 132 -3.16 -4.24 14.07
C GLU A 132 -3.83 -2.88 13.76
N ARG A 133 -3.48 -1.85 14.54
CA ARG A 133 -3.97 -0.49 14.27
C ARG A 133 -3.52 0.04 12.91
N TRP A 134 -2.28 -0.20 12.51
CA TRP A 134 -1.75 0.22 11.22
C TRP A 134 -2.40 -0.53 10.06
N ARG A 135 -2.69 -1.82 10.21
CA ARG A 135 -3.47 -2.62 9.24
C ARG A 135 -4.87 -2.03 9.02
N ALA A 136 -5.55 -1.68 10.11
CA ALA A 136 -6.86 -1.02 10.03
C ALA A 136 -6.79 0.33 9.31
N ILE A 137 -5.74 1.13 9.54
CA ILE A 137 -5.52 2.41 8.85
C ILE A 137 -5.26 2.19 7.37
N ALA A 138 -4.42 1.21 6.99
CA ALA A 138 -4.13 0.86 5.61
C ALA A 138 -5.42 0.40 4.88
N LYS A 139 -6.21 -0.47 5.51
CA LYS A 139 -7.49 -0.93 4.95
C LYS A 139 -8.45 0.24 4.72
N ASN A 140 -8.65 1.10 5.70
CA ASN A 140 -9.52 2.27 5.57
C ASN A 140 -9.04 3.25 4.48
N ALA A 141 -7.73 3.48 4.38
CA ALA A 141 -7.16 4.32 3.33
C ALA A 141 -7.33 3.70 1.94
N ALA A 142 -7.15 2.38 1.80
CA ALA A 142 -7.38 1.66 0.55
C ALA A 142 -8.84 1.72 0.11
N MET A 143 -9.78 1.56 1.04
CA MET A 143 -11.22 1.70 0.78
C MET A 143 -11.56 3.11 0.27
N GLN A 144 -11.09 4.14 0.98
CA GLN A 144 -11.38 5.54 0.67
C GLN A 144 -10.74 5.99 -0.65
N SER A 145 -9.50 5.60 -0.90
CA SER A 145 -8.77 5.99 -2.13
C SER A 145 -9.11 5.13 -3.35
N GLY A 146 -9.88 4.05 -3.14
CA GLY A 146 -10.27 3.12 -4.20
C GLY A 146 -9.06 2.32 -4.73
N GLN A 147 -8.12 1.93 -3.87
CA GLN A 147 -7.05 1.00 -4.23
C GLN A 147 -7.62 -0.37 -4.58
N ALA A 148 -6.96 -1.09 -5.48
CA ALA A 148 -7.36 -2.44 -5.86
C ALA A 148 -7.01 -3.49 -4.78
N ARG A 149 -6.09 -3.15 -3.85
CA ARG A 149 -5.61 -4.06 -2.79
C ARG A 149 -5.39 -3.29 -1.50
N VAL A 150 -5.53 -3.97 -0.37
CA VAL A 150 -5.08 -3.46 0.92
C VAL A 150 -3.58 -3.70 1.03
N PRO A 151 -2.76 -2.69 1.33
CA PRO A 151 -1.33 -2.89 1.55
C PRO A 151 -1.07 -3.81 2.74
N GLU A 152 -0.08 -4.69 2.59
CA GLU A 152 0.40 -5.50 3.69
C GLU A 152 1.16 -4.62 4.71
N VAL A 153 0.91 -4.84 6.00
CA VAL A 153 1.65 -4.17 7.09
C VAL A 153 2.29 -5.23 7.97
N ALA A 154 3.62 -5.33 7.88
CA ALA A 154 4.42 -6.25 8.67
C ALA A 154 4.56 -5.78 10.13
N GLU A 155 4.90 -6.69 11.03
CA GLU A 155 5.37 -6.33 12.35
C GLU A 155 6.72 -5.59 12.27
N PRO A 156 7.04 -4.72 13.25
CA PRO A 156 8.32 -4.03 13.30
C PRO A 156 9.49 -5.00 13.35
N VAL A 157 10.47 -4.81 12.47
CA VAL A 157 11.70 -5.61 12.39
C VAL A 157 12.93 -4.72 12.55
N SER A 158 14.08 -5.30 12.88
CA SER A 158 15.36 -4.60 12.85
C SER A 158 15.81 -4.35 11.41
N VAL A 159 16.70 -3.37 11.21
CA VAL A 159 17.31 -3.11 9.89
C VAL A 159 18.04 -4.35 9.35
N ARG A 160 18.64 -5.16 10.23
CA ARG A 160 19.31 -6.41 9.85
C ARG A 160 18.35 -7.45 9.31
N GLU A 161 17.21 -7.64 9.97
CA GLU A 161 16.15 -8.56 9.50
C GLU A 161 15.56 -8.08 8.19
N ALA A 162 15.28 -6.78 8.08
CA ALA A 162 14.79 -6.17 6.85
C ALA A 162 15.78 -6.38 5.69
N ALA A 163 17.08 -6.12 5.88
CA ALA A 163 18.10 -6.31 4.86
C ALA A 163 18.14 -7.77 4.33
N ALA A 164 17.94 -8.77 5.22
CA ALA A 164 17.87 -10.17 4.81
C ALA A 164 16.67 -10.49 3.89
N MET A 165 15.58 -9.71 3.96
CA MET A 165 14.37 -9.90 3.15
C MET A 165 14.47 -9.25 1.74
N LEU A 166 15.44 -8.34 1.52
CA LEU A 166 15.50 -7.48 0.33
C LEU A 166 16.32 -8.06 -0.84
N GLY A 167 16.89 -9.25 -0.69
CA GLY A 167 17.73 -9.87 -1.74
C GLY A 167 17.04 -10.02 -3.10
N GLN A 168 15.74 -10.24 -3.13
CA GLN A 168 14.94 -10.43 -4.34
C GLN A 168 14.28 -9.14 -4.86
N ALA A 169 14.44 -8.00 -4.19
CA ALA A 169 13.93 -6.74 -4.69
C ALA A 169 14.64 -6.32 -5.98
N THR A 170 13.90 -5.76 -6.94
CA THR A 170 14.46 -5.20 -8.17
C THR A 170 15.46 -4.10 -7.87
N ALA A 171 15.15 -3.23 -6.89
CA ALA A 171 16.09 -2.27 -6.31
C ALA A 171 15.78 -2.03 -4.83
N VAL A 172 16.79 -1.54 -4.10
CA VAL A 172 16.65 -1.02 -2.74
C VAL A 172 17.15 0.43 -2.73
N LEU A 173 16.26 1.37 -2.49
CA LEU A 173 16.53 2.80 -2.50
C LEU A 173 16.59 3.31 -1.06
N VAL A 174 17.77 3.67 -0.60
CA VAL A 174 17.97 4.17 0.76
C VAL A 174 17.98 5.70 0.73
N CYS A 175 16.91 6.33 1.24
CA CYS A 175 16.83 7.77 1.39
C CYS A 175 17.67 8.20 2.60
N TRP A 176 18.77 8.88 2.34
CA TRP A 176 19.70 9.31 3.38
C TRP A 176 20.10 10.76 3.20
N GLU A 177 20.09 11.52 4.29
CA GLU A 177 20.39 12.96 4.29
C GLU A 177 21.84 13.28 3.88
N GLU A 178 22.76 12.34 4.10
CA GLU A 178 24.16 12.46 3.71
C GLU A 178 24.45 11.82 2.33
N ALA A 179 23.41 11.44 1.57
CA ALA A 179 23.58 10.93 0.22
C ALA A 179 24.19 12.02 -0.68
N PRO A 180 25.09 11.66 -1.62
CA PRO A 180 25.62 12.61 -2.60
C PRO A 180 24.49 13.31 -3.37
N GLU A 181 24.62 14.60 -3.68
CA GLU A 181 23.64 15.36 -4.47
C GLU A 181 23.35 14.73 -5.84
N THR A 182 24.31 13.96 -6.38
CA THR A 182 24.18 13.22 -7.65
C THR A 182 23.48 11.89 -7.51
N ALA A 183 23.05 11.49 -6.31
CA ALA A 183 22.36 10.22 -6.04
C ALA A 183 20.89 10.27 -6.52
N SER A 184 20.69 10.20 -7.82
CA SER A 184 19.40 10.33 -8.50
C SER A 184 18.51 9.12 -8.25
N LEU A 185 17.29 9.34 -7.71
CA LEU A 185 16.27 8.30 -7.56
C LEU A 185 15.86 7.72 -8.92
N ARG A 186 15.65 8.57 -9.92
CA ARG A 186 15.29 8.16 -11.29
C ARG A 186 16.33 7.22 -11.88
N GLU A 187 17.62 7.61 -11.85
CA GLU A 187 18.70 6.78 -12.40
C GLU A 187 18.79 5.44 -11.67
N ALA A 188 18.70 5.45 -10.34
CA ALA A 188 18.74 4.21 -9.56
C ALA A 188 17.61 3.23 -9.90
N VAL A 189 16.39 3.73 -10.17
CA VAL A 189 15.26 2.91 -10.63
C VAL A 189 15.55 2.37 -12.03
N HIS A 190 15.91 3.22 -12.99
CA HIS A 190 16.13 2.83 -14.38
C HIS A 190 17.28 1.84 -14.53
N ASP A 191 18.40 2.09 -13.86
CA ASP A 191 19.58 1.20 -13.87
C ASP A 191 19.22 -0.19 -13.31
N ALA A 192 18.41 -0.24 -12.26
CA ALA A 192 17.98 -1.51 -11.68
C ALA A 192 17.05 -2.29 -12.63
N LEU A 193 16.11 -1.63 -13.29
CA LEU A 193 15.23 -2.25 -14.29
C LEU A 193 16.05 -2.82 -15.44
N LEU A 194 17.02 -2.07 -15.96
CA LEU A 194 17.91 -2.50 -17.03
C LEU A 194 18.78 -3.69 -16.59
N ALA A 195 19.38 -3.62 -15.39
CA ALA A 195 20.26 -4.67 -14.87
C ALA A 195 19.54 -6.00 -14.61
N THR A 196 18.23 -5.95 -14.33
CA THR A 196 17.40 -7.15 -14.07
C THR A 196 16.57 -7.58 -15.26
N CYS A 197 16.52 -6.79 -16.34
CA CYS A 197 15.60 -6.96 -17.46
C CYS A 197 14.13 -7.07 -16.99
N THR A 198 13.78 -6.36 -15.90
CA THR A 198 12.43 -6.38 -15.32
C THR A 198 11.58 -5.29 -15.96
N PRO A 199 10.39 -5.63 -16.52
CA PRO A 199 9.43 -4.63 -16.94
C PRO A 199 9.01 -3.74 -15.76
N ALA A 200 8.73 -2.47 -15.99
CA ALA A 200 8.33 -1.54 -14.92
C ALA A 200 7.09 -2.05 -14.16
N ALA A 201 6.14 -2.67 -14.86
CA ALA A 201 4.92 -3.24 -14.26
C ALA A 201 5.20 -4.38 -13.26
N ASP A 202 6.30 -5.12 -13.44
CA ASP A 202 6.67 -6.27 -12.60
C ASP A 202 7.71 -5.90 -11.53
N ALA A 203 8.11 -4.62 -11.48
CA ALA A 203 9.16 -4.17 -10.58
C ALA A 203 8.72 -4.23 -9.10
N ARG A 204 9.62 -4.71 -8.24
CA ARG A 204 9.49 -4.68 -6.77
C ARG A 204 10.60 -3.80 -6.21
N ILE A 205 10.27 -2.56 -5.89
CA ILE A 205 11.22 -1.57 -5.38
C ILE A 205 11.01 -1.39 -3.87
N ALA A 206 12.08 -1.59 -3.11
CA ALA A 206 12.11 -1.27 -1.68
C ALA A 206 12.60 0.17 -1.49
N VAL A 207 11.85 0.97 -0.77
CA VAL A 207 12.21 2.35 -0.38
C VAL A 207 12.44 2.38 1.12
N VAL A 208 13.61 2.80 1.56
CA VAL A 208 13.97 2.86 2.97
C VAL A 208 14.05 4.32 3.41
N VAL A 209 13.30 4.66 4.45
CA VAL A 209 13.27 5.98 5.08
C VAL A 209 13.56 5.84 6.57
N GLY A 210 14.54 6.58 7.07
CA GLY A 210 14.91 6.59 8.49
C GLY A 210 13.86 7.24 9.41
N PRO A 211 13.96 7.05 10.73
CA PRO A 211 13.19 7.80 11.73
C PRO A 211 13.67 9.27 11.79
N GLU A 212 13.13 10.07 12.74
CA GLU A 212 13.54 11.46 12.91
C GLU A 212 15.04 11.66 13.18
N GLY A 213 15.72 10.68 13.77
CA GLY A 213 17.16 10.69 13.99
C GLY A 213 17.98 10.20 12.81
N GLY A 214 17.35 9.91 11.67
CA GLY A 214 18.00 9.31 10.51
C GLY A 214 18.41 7.85 10.72
N LEU A 215 19.08 7.27 9.71
CA LEU A 215 19.74 5.97 9.81
C LEU A 215 21.16 6.13 10.35
N ALA A 216 21.64 5.15 11.09
CA ALA A 216 23.06 5.09 11.46
C ALA A 216 23.88 4.63 10.23
N GLU A 217 25.15 5.03 10.17
CA GLU A 217 26.01 4.67 9.04
C GLU A 217 26.13 3.15 8.86
N GLU A 218 26.22 2.40 9.96
CA GLU A 218 26.27 0.93 9.93
C GLU A 218 25.00 0.32 9.38
N GLU A 219 23.84 0.95 9.63
CA GLU A 219 22.56 0.51 9.07
C GLU A 219 22.49 0.79 7.56
N VAL A 220 22.99 1.94 7.13
CA VAL A 220 23.12 2.30 5.71
C VAL A 220 24.01 1.32 4.98
N GLN A 221 25.19 1.00 5.52
CA GLN A 221 26.12 0.05 4.93
C GLN A 221 25.51 -1.35 4.84
N LEU A 222 24.76 -1.79 5.87
CA LEU A 222 24.07 -3.04 5.87
C LEU A 222 23.01 -3.12 4.76
N LEU A 223 22.23 -2.05 4.58
CA LEU A 223 21.22 -1.95 3.53
C LEU A 223 21.85 -1.93 2.13
N LEU A 224 22.95 -1.20 1.95
CA LEU A 224 23.67 -1.18 0.67
C LEU A 224 24.29 -2.53 0.31
N GLY A 225 24.67 -3.33 1.30
CA GLY A 225 25.20 -4.67 1.12
C GLY A 225 24.18 -5.77 0.89
N CYS A 226 22.87 -5.51 1.11
CA CYS A 226 21.84 -6.55 1.07
C CYS A 226 21.51 -7.05 -0.35
N ASN A 227 21.79 -6.23 -1.36
CA ASN A 227 21.43 -6.49 -2.74
C ASN A 227 22.36 -5.66 -3.64
N GLY A 228 22.89 -6.25 -4.71
CA GLY A 228 23.82 -5.56 -5.63
C GLY A 228 23.24 -4.34 -6.35
N ARG A 229 21.93 -4.09 -6.21
CA ARG A 229 21.17 -2.98 -6.78
C ARG A 229 20.65 -2.02 -5.70
N ALA A 230 21.17 -2.12 -4.47
CA ALA A 230 20.92 -1.14 -3.42
C ALA A 230 21.71 0.15 -3.72
N ARG A 231 21.04 1.30 -3.60
CA ARG A 231 21.60 2.63 -3.87
C ARG A 231 21.16 3.63 -2.81
N LEU A 232 22.05 4.56 -2.48
CA LEU A 232 21.66 5.80 -1.83
C LEU A 232 20.90 6.67 -2.83
N VAL A 233 19.89 7.36 -2.35
CA VAL A 233 19.13 8.32 -3.15
C VAL A 233 18.84 9.58 -2.34
N THR A 234 18.87 10.73 -3.02
CA THR A 234 18.43 12.01 -2.47
C THR A 234 17.01 12.32 -2.96
N LEU A 235 16.24 13.00 -2.12
CA LEU A 235 14.92 13.54 -2.46
C LEU A 235 14.94 15.04 -2.79
N GLY A 236 16.12 15.54 -3.13
CA GLY A 236 16.36 16.95 -3.48
C GLY A 236 17.15 17.69 -2.41
N PRO A 237 17.35 19.03 -2.58
CA PRO A 237 18.24 19.84 -1.74
C PRO A 237 17.68 20.10 -0.33
N SER A 238 16.40 19.86 -0.11
CA SER A 238 15.74 20.10 1.18
C SER A 238 15.69 18.84 2.02
N ILE A 239 16.02 18.94 3.31
CA ILE A 239 15.82 17.83 4.25
C ILE A 239 14.33 17.71 4.55
N LEU A 240 13.75 16.60 4.14
CA LEU A 240 12.36 16.28 4.43
C LEU A 240 12.22 15.68 5.82
N ARG A 241 11.10 15.95 6.49
CA ARG A 241 10.73 15.22 7.69
C ARG A 241 10.46 13.75 7.35
N THR A 242 10.67 12.85 8.31
CA THR A 242 10.50 11.40 8.11
C THR A 242 9.14 11.04 7.54
N GLU A 243 8.06 11.67 8.03
CA GLU A 243 6.71 11.46 7.53
C GLU A 243 6.53 11.99 6.09
N THR A 244 7.16 13.09 5.75
CA THR A 244 7.13 13.64 4.38
C THR A 244 7.92 12.75 3.42
N ALA A 245 9.11 12.33 3.81
CA ALA A 245 9.93 11.42 3.01
C ALA A 245 9.23 10.08 2.76
N GLY A 246 8.56 9.53 3.79
CA GLY A 246 7.80 8.28 3.69
C GLY A 246 6.59 8.33 2.74
N ILE A 247 6.12 9.52 2.37
CA ILE A 247 5.05 9.70 1.39
C ILE A 247 5.64 10.04 0.01
N VAL A 248 6.59 10.99 -0.02
CA VAL A 248 7.14 11.53 -1.27
C VAL A 248 8.00 10.51 -2.00
N ALA A 249 8.88 9.79 -1.29
CA ALA A 249 9.80 8.85 -1.94
C ALA A 249 9.07 7.72 -2.68
N PRO A 250 8.11 6.99 -2.05
CA PRO A 250 7.34 5.99 -2.79
C PRO A 250 6.50 6.58 -3.92
N ALA A 251 5.94 7.80 -3.77
CA ALA A 251 5.20 8.45 -4.84
C ALA A 251 6.08 8.72 -6.07
N LEU A 252 7.31 9.21 -5.87
CA LEU A 252 8.27 9.42 -6.95
C LEU A 252 8.66 8.11 -7.64
N VAL A 253 8.88 7.04 -6.88
CA VAL A 253 9.18 5.72 -7.44
C VAL A 253 8.00 5.20 -8.26
N LEU A 254 6.78 5.27 -7.75
CA LEU A 254 5.57 4.88 -8.48
C LEU A 254 5.39 5.70 -9.76
N TYR A 255 5.68 6.99 -9.71
CA TYR A 255 5.63 7.86 -10.89
C TYR A 255 6.64 7.43 -11.96
N GLU A 256 7.90 7.16 -11.59
CA GLU A 256 8.94 6.68 -12.52
C GLU A 256 8.63 5.30 -13.12
N LEU A 257 7.91 4.46 -12.39
CA LEU A 257 7.46 3.15 -12.87
C LEU A 257 6.15 3.21 -13.69
N GLY A 258 5.55 4.39 -13.87
CA GLY A 258 4.26 4.54 -14.55
C GLY A 258 3.04 4.11 -13.72
N GLY A 259 3.22 3.74 -12.46
CA GLY A 259 2.16 3.27 -11.57
C GLY A 259 1.16 4.36 -11.13
N MET A 260 1.46 5.63 -11.40
CA MET A 260 0.56 6.77 -11.18
C MET A 260 -0.11 7.27 -12.47
N GLY A 261 -0.05 6.49 -13.54
CA GLY A 261 -0.71 6.80 -14.81
C GLY A 261 -2.24 6.77 -14.74
N ASN A 262 -2.90 7.22 -15.80
CA ASN A 262 -4.37 7.20 -15.89
C ASN A 262 -4.90 5.78 -15.68
N ARG A 263 -5.81 5.62 -14.70
CA ARG A 263 -6.69 4.45 -14.70
C ARG A 263 -7.41 4.42 -16.05
N PRO A 264 -7.53 3.26 -16.72
CA PRO A 264 -8.45 3.16 -17.83
C PRO A 264 -9.81 3.61 -17.31
N SER A 265 -10.36 4.67 -17.90
CA SER A 265 -11.72 5.10 -17.61
C SER A 265 -12.62 3.90 -17.89
N PRO A 266 -13.55 3.54 -16.98
CA PRO A 266 -14.57 2.56 -17.34
C PRO A 266 -15.21 3.06 -18.62
N THR A 267 -15.07 2.28 -19.69
CA THR A 267 -15.71 2.58 -20.98
C THR A 267 -17.20 2.51 -20.74
N TYR A 268 -17.81 3.68 -20.55
CA TYR A 268 -19.25 3.82 -20.60
C TYR A 268 -19.63 3.59 -22.07
N GLU A 269 -19.83 2.36 -22.46
CA GLU A 269 -20.59 2.05 -23.68
C GLU A 269 -22.04 2.44 -23.41
N GLY A 270 -22.29 3.73 -23.58
CA GLY A 270 -23.63 4.28 -23.57
C GLY A 270 -24.39 3.61 -24.70
N ASN A 271 -25.33 2.75 -24.31
CA ASN A 271 -26.32 2.19 -25.20
C ASN A 271 -27.10 3.35 -25.85
N ARG A 272 -26.70 3.77 -27.06
CA ARG A 272 -27.46 4.65 -27.93
C ARG A 272 -28.40 3.73 -28.72
N GLY A 273 -29.52 3.42 -28.15
CA GLY A 273 -30.70 2.88 -28.80
C GLY A 273 -31.80 3.93 -28.77
#